data_c4e603749babc1075021efca1f2e7c65
#
_entry.id   c4e603749babc1075021efca1f2e7c65
#
_cell.length_a   1.000
_cell.length_b   1.000
_cell.length_c   1.000
_cell.angle_alpha   90.00
_cell.angle_beta   90.00
_cell.angle_gamma   90.00
#
_symmetry.space_group_name_H-M   'P 1'
#
loop_
_entity.id
_entity.type
_entity.pdbx_description
1 polymer ?
#
loop_
_entity_poly.entity_id
_entity_poly.type
_entity_poly.pdbx_seq_one_letter_code
_entity_poly.pdbx_strand_id
1 'polypeptide(L)'
;MNQELAHLVIVVGAGPAGLSVANMLSEAGHQVIILNRDIKFGGLAEYGIFPSKTKLRGGLKKQYWEILSHPNVHYFGNILVGNGKGITIEDLRGLGANAVVFATGAQGTKSVGLEGESAIGVYHAKDVVFHFNQLPVQGNRAFEMGRHVAIIGVGDVMVDIAHWLIRYKKVEQVTAVARRGPAERKYHAKELRAISANIDHNDLQGEFSRIRSRLEAVGQNPELLFQEVQRECEKGEPAVSQARMGFRFLAAPRRVLTDAGNRVRGLEIEETRLEAKDENVSAVGTNQLYEFPCDSVIFAVGDKVDESLGLPSRAGLFTTNPVKSGREPDDALFQVFDERTDQVCEGVFVTGWARKASEGLVGIAKRDGEWCAEVVGRYLEGQPRLDSREISHVLRTLRQTSTQQGI
;
A
#
# COMPACT_ATOMS: atom_id res chain seq x y z
N MET A 1 -43.88 14.53 13.40
CA MET A 1 -42.41 14.62 13.26
C MET A 1 -42.08 13.98 11.93
N ASN A 2 -41.62 14.77 10.95
CA ASN A 2 -41.14 14.20 9.69
C ASN A 2 -39.96 13.27 10.05
N GLN A 3 -40.11 11.98 9.79
CA GLN A 3 -38.97 11.06 9.85
C GLN A 3 -37.99 11.49 8.76
N GLU A 4 -36.81 11.95 9.15
CA GLU A 4 -35.73 12.20 8.16
C GLU A 4 -35.36 10.84 7.56
N LEU A 5 -35.60 10.73 6.25
CA LEU A 5 -35.26 9.54 5.47
C LEU A 5 -33.89 9.76 4.86
N ALA A 6 -32.96 8.84 5.08
CA ALA A 6 -31.61 8.90 4.53
C ALA A 6 -31.18 7.53 3.98
N HIS A 7 -30.23 7.52 3.07
CA HIS A 7 -29.54 6.26 2.74
C HIS A 7 -28.48 5.98 3.79
N LEU A 8 -28.22 4.70 4.05
CA LEU A 8 -27.20 4.21 4.95
C LEU A 8 -26.08 3.52 4.16
N VAL A 9 -24.87 3.99 4.33
CA VAL A 9 -23.67 3.40 3.69
C VAL A 9 -22.70 2.91 4.76
N ILE A 10 -22.23 1.68 4.64
CA ILE A 10 -21.16 1.15 5.49
C ILE A 10 -19.84 1.27 4.71
N VAL A 11 -18.83 1.90 5.32
CA VAL A 11 -17.47 2.02 4.79
C VAL A 11 -16.55 1.16 5.64
N VAL A 12 -15.92 0.18 5.04
CA VAL A 12 -14.96 -0.71 5.70
C VAL A 12 -13.54 -0.20 5.44
N GLY A 13 -12.93 0.37 6.49
CA GLY A 13 -11.59 0.97 6.46
C GLY A 13 -11.62 2.49 6.55
N ALA A 14 -10.95 3.02 7.58
CA ALA A 14 -10.80 4.47 7.84
C ALA A 14 -9.46 5.02 7.32
N GLY A 15 -9.00 4.54 6.17
CA GLY A 15 -7.87 5.12 5.44
C GLY A 15 -8.29 6.35 4.63
N PRO A 16 -7.33 6.98 3.89
CA PRO A 16 -7.62 8.19 3.10
C PRO A 16 -8.80 8.05 2.15
N ALA A 17 -8.93 6.91 1.46
CA ALA A 17 -10.04 6.66 0.54
C ALA A 17 -11.38 6.54 1.26
N GLY A 18 -11.45 5.72 2.34
CA GLY A 18 -12.69 5.52 3.09
C GLY A 18 -13.18 6.79 3.78
N LEU A 19 -12.26 7.59 4.34
CA LEU A 19 -12.61 8.88 4.94
C LEU A 19 -13.09 9.88 3.89
N SER A 20 -12.56 9.84 2.65
CA SER A 20 -13.07 10.69 1.57
C SER A 20 -14.46 10.28 1.10
N VAL A 21 -14.73 8.96 1.01
CA VAL A 21 -16.09 8.46 0.76
C VAL A 21 -17.05 8.95 1.84
N ALA A 22 -16.67 8.79 3.12
CA ALA A 22 -17.49 9.20 4.24
C ALA A 22 -17.79 10.70 4.23
N ASN A 23 -16.78 11.52 3.93
CA ASN A 23 -16.94 12.97 3.82
C ASN A 23 -18.00 13.34 2.78
N MET A 24 -17.80 12.92 1.53
CA MET A 24 -18.68 13.30 0.44
C MET A 24 -20.12 12.80 0.63
N LEU A 25 -20.29 11.57 1.08
CA LEU A 25 -21.63 11.01 1.29
C LEU A 25 -22.34 11.65 2.49
N SER A 26 -21.61 11.96 3.58
CA SER A 26 -22.22 12.63 4.73
C SER A 26 -22.61 14.08 4.43
N GLU A 27 -21.79 14.82 3.65
CA GLU A 27 -22.12 16.15 3.18
C GLU A 27 -23.34 16.15 2.22
N ALA A 28 -23.54 15.05 1.46
CA ALA A 28 -24.73 14.84 0.63
C ALA A 28 -25.98 14.43 1.43
N GLY A 29 -25.89 14.35 2.78
CA GLY A 29 -27.02 14.03 3.67
C GLY A 29 -27.24 12.54 3.92
N HIS A 30 -26.32 11.66 3.47
CA HIS A 30 -26.39 10.23 3.75
C HIS A 30 -25.81 9.91 5.12
N GLN A 31 -26.31 8.86 5.77
CA GLN A 31 -25.74 8.30 7.00
C GLN A 31 -24.60 7.34 6.65
N VAL A 32 -23.45 7.52 7.28
CA VAL A 32 -22.27 6.73 7.01
C VAL A 32 -21.75 6.06 8.27
N ILE A 33 -21.60 4.75 8.24
CA ILE A 33 -20.96 3.97 9.30
C ILE A 33 -19.57 3.56 8.82
N ILE A 34 -18.54 3.94 9.55
CA ILE A 34 -17.16 3.52 9.28
C ILE A 34 -16.78 2.40 10.24
N LEU A 35 -16.43 1.24 9.69
CA LEU A 35 -15.84 0.12 10.42
C LEU A 35 -14.35 0.06 10.17
N ASN A 36 -13.54 0.09 11.21
CA ASN A 36 -12.10 0.08 11.07
C ASN A 36 -11.43 -0.97 11.95
N ARG A 37 -10.55 -1.79 11.37
CA ARG A 37 -9.81 -2.83 12.11
C ARG A 37 -8.97 -2.25 13.24
N ASP A 38 -8.30 -1.14 12.99
CA ASP A 38 -7.44 -0.49 13.96
C ASP A 38 -8.24 0.51 14.82
N ILE A 39 -7.81 0.74 16.06
CA ILE A 39 -8.44 1.74 16.93
C ILE A 39 -8.27 3.15 16.35
N LYS A 40 -7.07 3.44 15.81
CA LYS A 40 -6.79 4.72 15.17
C LYS A 40 -7.25 4.71 13.72
N PHE A 41 -7.84 5.82 13.31
CA PHE A 41 -8.15 6.08 11.91
C PHE A 41 -6.93 6.58 11.14
N GLY A 42 -7.04 6.70 9.82
CA GLY A 42 -6.02 7.24 8.92
C GLY A 42 -5.28 6.16 8.12
N GLY A 43 -5.32 4.89 8.53
CA GLY A 43 -4.65 3.80 7.82
C GLY A 43 -3.18 4.12 7.57
N LEU A 44 -2.67 3.96 6.35
CA LEU A 44 -1.27 4.27 6.03
C LEU A 44 -0.93 5.77 6.05
N ALA A 45 -1.89 6.69 6.12
CA ALA A 45 -1.61 8.09 6.42
C ALA A 45 -1.19 8.28 7.89
N GLU A 46 -1.62 7.41 8.82
CA GLU A 46 -1.16 7.36 10.22
C GLU A 46 0.07 6.46 10.37
N TYR A 47 0.06 5.26 9.77
CA TYR A 47 1.06 4.23 10.02
C TYR A 47 2.09 4.01 8.89
N GLY A 48 1.93 4.68 7.75
CA GLY A 48 2.80 4.52 6.58
C GLY A 48 3.68 5.73 6.28
N ILE A 49 3.29 6.93 6.72
CA ILE A 49 4.08 8.15 6.51
C ILE A 49 5.27 8.16 7.47
N PHE A 50 6.46 8.48 6.94
CA PHE A 50 7.68 8.50 7.72
C PHE A 50 7.58 9.43 8.94
N PRO A 51 8.06 9.04 10.14
CA PRO A 51 7.85 9.79 11.39
C PRO A 51 8.30 11.25 11.37
N SER A 52 9.33 11.61 10.61
CA SER A 52 9.82 12.99 10.51
C SER A 52 8.88 13.94 9.76
N LYS A 53 7.95 13.43 8.95
CA LYS A 53 6.96 14.22 8.19
C LYS A 53 5.80 14.69 9.09
N THR A 54 6.10 15.27 10.26
CA THR A 54 5.14 15.60 11.33
C THR A 54 4.06 16.59 10.90
N LYS A 55 4.43 17.63 10.12
CA LYS A 55 3.46 18.63 9.62
C LYS A 55 2.41 18.01 8.71
N LEU A 56 2.83 17.12 7.82
CA LEU A 56 1.92 16.42 6.91
C LEU A 56 0.97 15.51 7.71
N ARG A 57 1.50 14.70 8.63
CA ARG A 57 0.69 13.82 9.49
C ARG A 57 -0.30 14.61 10.33
N GLY A 58 0.14 15.72 10.94
CA GLY A 58 -0.71 16.58 11.75
C GLY A 58 -1.86 17.21 10.95
N GLY A 59 -1.58 17.69 9.72
CA GLY A 59 -2.60 18.24 8.83
C GLY A 59 -3.66 17.21 8.42
N LEU A 60 -3.22 16.01 8.02
CA LEU A 60 -4.13 14.92 7.68
C LEU A 60 -4.98 14.48 8.88
N LYS A 61 -4.38 14.37 10.07
CA LYS A 61 -5.10 13.99 11.28
C LYS A 61 -6.20 15.00 11.64
N LYS A 62 -5.93 16.31 11.51
CA LYS A 62 -6.93 17.35 11.73
C LYS A 62 -8.10 17.20 10.75
N GLN A 63 -7.83 17.07 9.45
CA GLN A 63 -8.84 16.86 8.43
C GLN A 63 -9.70 15.63 8.71
N TYR A 64 -9.09 14.52 9.12
CA TYR A 64 -9.82 13.27 9.42
C TYR A 64 -10.71 13.41 10.66
N TRP A 65 -10.27 14.15 11.68
CA TRP A 65 -11.10 14.48 12.85
C TRP A 65 -12.33 15.29 12.46
N GLU A 66 -12.19 16.26 11.55
CA GLU A 66 -13.31 17.06 11.04
C GLU A 66 -14.36 16.15 10.38
N ILE A 67 -13.92 15.21 9.52
CA ILE A 67 -14.82 14.23 8.88
C ILE A 67 -15.54 13.35 9.92
N LEU A 68 -14.80 12.81 10.88
CA LEU A 68 -15.35 11.93 11.91
C LEU A 68 -16.27 12.67 12.90
N SER A 69 -16.19 13.99 12.97
CA SER A 69 -17.05 14.83 13.81
C SER A 69 -18.36 15.23 13.12
N HIS A 70 -18.54 14.86 11.85
CA HIS A 70 -19.78 15.14 11.12
C HIS A 70 -20.96 14.34 11.73
N PRO A 71 -22.14 14.95 11.95
CA PRO A 71 -23.28 14.29 12.64
C PRO A 71 -23.78 13.03 11.93
N ASN A 72 -23.59 12.93 10.62
CA ASN A 72 -23.99 11.78 9.82
C ASN A 72 -22.91 10.70 9.72
N VAL A 73 -21.78 10.83 10.42
CA VAL A 73 -20.68 9.85 10.41
C VAL A 73 -20.60 9.15 11.77
N HIS A 74 -20.62 7.83 11.74
CA HIS A 74 -20.51 6.97 12.92
C HIS A 74 -19.27 6.10 12.81
N TYR A 75 -18.31 6.26 13.69
CA TYR A 75 -17.03 5.54 13.66
C TYR A 75 -16.97 4.42 14.68
N PHE A 76 -16.61 3.22 14.23
CA PHE A 76 -16.35 2.05 15.06
C PHE A 76 -14.91 1.56 14.78
N GLY A 77 -14.01 1.78 15.72
CA GLY A 77 -12.64 1.24 15.70
C GLY A 77 -12.60 -0.17 16.28
N ASN A 78 -11.49 -0.88 16.01
CA ASN A 78 -11.23 -2.24 16.47
C ASN A 78 -12.30 -3.27 16.00
N ILE A 79 -12.91 -3.03 14.86
CA ILE A 79 -13.87 -3.95 14.21
C ILE A 79 -13.19 -4.64 13.04
N LEU A 80 -13.01 -5.95 13.14
CA LEU A 80 -12.51 -6.77 12.04
C LEU A 80 -13.67 -7.21 11.15
N VAL A 81 -13.55 -6.92 9.85
CA VAL A 81 -14.44 -7.43 8.81
C VAL A 81 -13.68 -8.49 8.01
N GLY A 82 -14.31 -9.63 7.77
CA GLY A 82 -13.71 -10.71 6.97
C GLY A 82 -14.15 -12.10 7.41
N ASN A 83 -13.79 -13.10 6.61
CA ASN A 83 -14.12 -14.49 6.88
C ASN A 83 -13.26 -15.05 8.03
N GLY A 84 -13.88 -15.73 8.99
CA GLY A 84 -13.22 -16.50 10.05
C GLY A 84 -13.24 -15.88 11.44
N LYS A 85 -12.88 -14.61 11.63
CA LYS A 85 -12.95 -13.91 12.92
C LYS A 85 -13.38 -12.47 12.67
N GLY A 86 -14.64 -12.17 12.85
CA GLY A 86 -15.13 -10.81 12.64
C GLY A 86 -16.53 -10.79 12.04
N ILE A 87 -16.93 -9.62 11.56
CA ILE A 87 -18.19 -9.44 10.86
C ILE A 87 -17.98 -9.86 9.41
N THR A 88 -18.78 -10.80 8.91
CA THR A 88 -18.72 -11.24 7.52
C THR A 88 -19.35 -10.22 6.57
N ILE A 89 -19.11 -10.37 5.26
CA ILE A 89 -19.76 -9.53 4.24
C ILE A 89 -21.27 -9.79 4.25
N GLU A 90 -21.69 -11.02 4.44
CA GLU A 90 -23.09 -11.43 4.57
C GLU A 90 -23.77 -10.77 5.77
N ASP A 91 -23.07 -10.71 6.92
CA ASP A 91 -23.57 -9.99 8.10
C ASP A 91 -23.75 -8.49 7.80
N LEU A 92 -22.79 -7.85 7.12
CA LEU A 92 -22.88 -6.44 6.73
C LEU A 92 -24.07 -6.18 5.79
N ARG A 93 -24.32 -7.07 4.84
CA ARG A 93 -25.48 -7.00 3.94
C ARG A 93 -26.79 -7.22 4.72
N GLY A 94 -26.79 -8.14 5.68
CA GLY A 94 -27.92 -8.43 6.56
C GLY A 94 -28.31 -7.26 7.49
N LEU A 95 -27.41 -6.29 7.72
CA LEU A 95 -27.70 -5.07 8.48
C LEU A 95 -28.67 -4.11 7.76
N GLY A 96 -28.95 -4.32 6.46
CA GLY A 96 -29.87 -3.50 5.69
C GLY A 96 -29.28 -2.17 5.20
N ALA A 97 -27.97 -2.01 5.17
CA ALA A 97 -27.34 -0.85 4.53
C ALA A 97 -27.58 -0.84 3.02
N ASN A 98 -27.79 0.33 2.44
CA ASN A 98 -28.00 0.48 1.00
C ASN A 98 -26.74 0.15 0.18
N ALA A 99 -25.57 0.45 0.73
CA ALA A 99 -24.30 0.12 0.08
C ALA A 99 -23.21 -0.21 1.11
N VAL A 100 -22.24 -1.03 0.69
CA VAL A 100 -21.02 -1.33 1.44
C VAL A 100 -19.82 -0.98 0.59
N VAL A 101 -18.93 -0.12 1.08
CA VAL A 101 -17.72 0.33 0.38
C VAL A 101 -16.48 -0.22 1.09
N PHE A 102 -15.71 -1.04 0.41
CA PHE A 102 -14.45 -1.57 0.93
C PHE A 102 -13.28 -0.65 0.56
N ALA A 103 -12.76 0.05 1.57
CA ALA A 103 -11.61 0.95 1.51
C ALA A 103 -10.45 0.43 2.39
N THR A 104 -10.31 -0.89 2.47
CA THR A 104 -9.38 -1.60 3.38
C THR A 104 -7.92 -1.46 3.00
N GLY A 105 -7.63 -0.94 1.83
CA GLY A 105 -6.28 -0.90 1.28
C GLY A 105 -5.73 -2.29 0.90
N ALA A 106 -4.47 -2.36 0.52
CA ALA A 106 -3.77 -3.59 0.21
C ALA A 106 -3.11 -4.15 1.49
N GLN A 107 -3.86 -4.95 2.26
CA GLN A 107 -3.42 -5.44 3.57
C GLN A 107 -2.65 -6.77 3.53
N GLY A 108 -2.75 -7.53 2.45
CA GLY A 108 -1.96 -8.72 2.23
C GLY A 108 -0.53 -8.39 1.77
N THR A 109 0.44 -9.18 2.20
CA THR A 109 1.83 -9.05 1.76
C THR A 109 2.06 -9.89 0.52
N LYS A 110 2.72 -9.33 -0.49
CA LYS A 110 3.19 -10.10 -1.63
C LYS A 110 4.42 -10.92 -1.22
N SER A 111 4.27 -12.23 -1.19
CA SER A 111 5.42 -13.13 -1.20
C SER A 111 5.98 -13.20 -2.63
N VAL A 112 7.29 -13.21 -2.75
CA VAL A 112 7.98 -13.42 -4.03
C VAL A 112 8.06 -14.92 -4.34
N GLY A 113 7.91 -15.77 -3.31
CA GLY A 113 7.94 -17.23 -3.42
C GLY A 113 9.36 -17.77 -3.60
N LEU A 114 10.35 -17.05 -3.10
CA LEU A 114 11.74 -17.48 -3.18
C LEU A 114 12.08 -18.49 -2.08
N GLU A 115 12.92 -19.47 -2.43
CA GLU A 115 13.56 -20.32 -1.43
C GLU A 115 14.31 -19.44 -0.41
N GLY A 116 14.14 -19.72 0.88
CA GLY A 116 14.75 -18.96 1.96
C GLY A 116 14.01 -17.65 2.34
N GLU A 117 12.85 -17.33 1.74
CA GLU A 117 12.08 -16.13 2.09
C GLU A 117 11.61 -16.09 3.56
N SER A 118 11.56 -17.25 4.24
CA SER A 118 11.24 -17.37 5.67
C SER A 118 12.46 -17.39 6.61
N ALA A 119 13.66 -17.14 6.11
CA ALA A 119 14.89 -17.18 6.89
C ALA A 119 14.96 -16.03 7.92
N ILE A 120 15.77 -16.23 8.95
CA ILE A 120 16.06 -15.18 9.95
C ILE A 120 16.86 -14.07 9.26
N GLY A 121 16.38 -12.82 9.37
CA GLY A 121 16.95 -11.67 8.67
C GLY A 121 16.20 -11.29 7.39
N VAL A 122 15.14 -12.04 7.04
CA VAL A 122 14.22 -11.67 5.96
C VAL A 122 13.00 -10.97 6.54
N TYR A 123 12.62 -9.85 5.93
CA TYR A 123 11.51 -9.01 6.35
C TYR A 123 10.70 -8.52 5.14
N HIS A 124 9.44 -8.19 5.37
CA HIS A 124 8.62 -7.48 4.41
C HIS A 124 8.55 -5.99 4.74
N ALA A 125 8.55 -5.16 3.73
CA ALA A 125 8.55 -3.70 3.88
C ALA A 125 7.42 -3.20 4.78
N LYS A 126 6.22 -3.76 4.67
CA LYS A 126 5.08 -3.38 5.50
C LYS A 126 5.34 -3.60 6.99
N ASP A 127 5.93 -4.73 7.38
CA ASP A 127 6.25 -5.01 8.78
C ASP A 127 7.26 -4.01 9.33
N VAL A 128 8.27 -3.65 8.52
CA VAL A 128 9.28 -2.65 8.87
C VAL A 128 8.64 -1.27 9.03
N VAL A 129 7.77 -0.87 8.09
CA VAL A 129 7.05 0.40 8.11
C VAL A 129 6.13 0.51 9.34
N PHE A 130 5.41 -0.55 9.66
CA PHE A 130 4.56 -0.61 10.85
C PHE A 130 5.38 -0.58 12.14
N HIS A 131 6.54 -1.22 12.16
CA HIS A 131 7.45 -1.18 13.30
C HIS A 131 7.97 0.24 13.57
N PHE A 132 8.53 0.93 12.59
CA PHE A 132 9.07 2.26 12.84
C PHE A 132 7.98 3.32 13.10
N ASN A 133 6.74 3.09 12.66
CA ASN A 133 5.58 3.91 13.01
C ASN A 133 4.88 3.46 14.31
N GLN A 134 5.41 2.44 14.99
CA GLN A 134 4.90 1.94 16.28
C GLN A 134 3.43 1.51 16.23
N LEU A 135 3.02 0.83 15.17
CA LEU A 135 1.71 0.19 15.12
C LEU A 135 1.62 -0.86 16.25
N PRO A 136 0.54 -0.88 17.05
CA PRO A 136 0.34 -1.93 18.05
C PRO A 136 0.53 -3.33 17.43
N VAL A 137 1.08 -4.27 18.16
CA VAL A 137 1.50 -5.62 17.72
C VAL A 137 2.84 -5.64 16.96
N GLN A 138 3.03 -4.82 15.91
CA GLN A 138 4.29 -4.77 15.14
C GLN A 138 5.36 -3.88 15.80
N GLY A 139 4.94 -2.86 16.55
CA GLY A 139 5.88 -1.92 17.21
C GLY A 139 6.85 -2.61 18.17
N ASN A 140 6.40 -3.68 18.82
CA ASN A 140 7.22 -4.45 19.78
C ASN A 140 8.00 -5.60 19.14
N ARG A 141 7.85 -5.87 17.84
CA ARG A 141 8.62 -6.92 17.14
C ARG A 141 10.09 -6.52 17.07
N ALA A 142 10.98 -7.41 17.49
CA ALA A 142 12.40 -7.22 17.29
C ALA A 142 12.76 -7.36 15.81
N PHE A 143 13.45 -6.37 15.26
CA PHE A 143 14.04 -6.40 13.93
C PHE A 143 15.56 -6.44 14.09
N GLU A 144 16.14 -7.61 13.98
CA GLU A 144 17.60 -7.82 14.00
C GLU A 144 18.13 -7.55 12.59
N MET A 145 18.50 -6.30 12.34
CA MET A 145 19.13 -5.92 11.07
C MET A 145 20.63 -6.20 11.15
N GLY A 146 21.14 -6.85 10.11
CA GLY A 146 22.58 -7.04 9.94
C GLY A 146 23.29 -5.74 9.50
N ARG A 147 24.57 -5.87 9.15
CA ARG A 147 25.41 -4.73 8.75
C ARG A 147 25.12 -4.27 7.32
N HIS A 148 24.88 -5.23 6.43
CA HIS A 148 24.53 -4.99 5.05
C HIS A 148 23.09 -5.45 4.76
N VAL A 149 22.21 -4.50 4.42
CA VAL A 149 20.78 -4.75 4.16
C VAL A 149 20.49 -4.59 2.67
N ALA A 150 19.97 -5.65 2.05
CA ALA A 150 19.44 -5.59 0.69
C ALA A 150 17.93 -5.27 0.72
N ILE A 151 17.48 -4.23 0.00
CA ILE A 151 16.07 -3.92 -0.18
C ILE A 151 15.68 -4.28 -1.61
N ILE A 152 14.73 -5.21 -1.76
CA ILE A 152 14.25 -5.67 -3.06
C ILE A 152 13.10 -4.78 -3.52
N GLY A 153 13.36 -3.96 -4.53
CA GLY A 153 12.42 -2.98 -5.07
C GLY A 153 12.95 -1.55 -5.04
N VAL A 154 12.45 -0.70 -5.93
CA VAL A 154 12.88 0.69 -6.13
C VAL A 154 11.68 1.63 -6.22
N GLY A 155 10.82 1.60 -5.19
CA GLY A 155 9.69 2.50 -4.97
C GLY A 155 9.92 3.46 -3.80
N ASP A 156 8.96 4.34 -3.51
CA ASP A 156 9.03 5.30 -2.40
C ASP A 156 9.21 4.60 -1.05
N VAL A 157 8.60 3.44 -0.84
CA VAL A 157 8.75 2.63 0.38
C VAL A 157 10.20 2.18 0.59
N MET A 158 10.93 1.87 -0.50
CA MET A 158 12.37 1.55 -0.42
C MET A 158 13.15 2.76 0.13
N VAL A 159 12.84 3.97 -0.34
CA VAL A 159 13.53 5.19 0.13
C VAL A 159 13.25 5.46 1.61
N ASP A 160 12.00 5.34 2.05
CA ASP A 160 11.62 5.52 3.45
C ASP A 160 12.30 4.47 4.36
N ILE A 161 12.38 3.22 3.94
CA ILE A 161 13.08 2.16 4.67
C ILE A 161 14.59 2.40 4.70
N ALA A 162 15.19 2.76 3.56
CA ALA A 162 16.61 3.10 3.50
C ALA A 162 16.95 4.27 4.43
N HIS A 163 16.11 5.32 4.42
CA HIS A 163 16.24 6.46 5.33
C HIS A 163 16.20 6.02 6.80
N TRP A 164 15.26 5.14 7.17
CA TRP A 164 15.17 4.60 8.53
C TRP A 164 16.39 3.77 8.92
N LEU A 165 16.88 2.91 8.03
CA LEU A 165 18.07 2.09 8.27
C LEU A 165 19.32 2.97 8.46
N ILE A 166 19.51 3.96 7.61
CA ILE A 166 20.64 4.89 7.63
C ILE A 166 20.61 5.76 8.89
N ARG A 167 19.45 6.33 9.22
CA ARG A 167 19.33 7.34 10.26
C ARG A 167 19.20 6.74 11.66
N TYR A 168 18.40 5.70 11.81
CA TYR A 168 18.01 5.17 13.12
C TYR A 168 18.67 3.85 13.46
N LYS A 169 18.80 2.94 12.51
CA LYS A 169 19.49 1.66 12.74
C LYS A 169 21.00 1.78 12.54
N LYS A 170 21.46 2.76 11.77
CA LYS A 170 22.88 3.04 11.49
C LYS A 170 23.62 1.81 10.99
N VAL A 171 23.00 1.08 10.06
CA VAL A 171 23.63 -0.05 9.38
C VAL A 171 24.85 0.43 8.57
N GLU A 172 25.75 -0.45 8.18
CA GLU A 172 26.96 -0.05 7.42
C GLU A 172 26.64 0.18 5.94
N GLN A 173 25.76 -0.65 5.36
CA GLN A 173 25.39 -0.55 3.96
C GLN A 173 23.94 -0.92 3.72
N VAL A 174 23.31 -0.16 2.83
CA VAL A 174 22.01 -0.46 2.27
C VAL A 174 22.16 -0.56 0.75
N THR A 175 21.63 -1.62 0.12
CA THR A 175 21.63 -1.72 -1.34
C THR A 175 20.20 -1.98 -1.83
N ALA A 176 19.71 -1.08 -2.68
CA ALA A 176 18.44 -1.29 -3.38
C ALA A 176 18.66 -2.18 -4.61
N VAL A 177 17.95 -3.31 -4.66
CA VAL A 177 18.07 -4.31 -5.74
C VAL A 177 16.83 -4.27 -6.61
N ALA A 178 17.00 -4.11 -7.92
CA ALA A 178 15.91 -3.99 -8.88
C ALA A 178 16.11 -4.89 -10.08
N ARG A 179 15.07 -5.64 -10.44
CA ARG A 179 15.09 -6.49 -11.66
C ARG A 179 15.06 -5.69 -12.97
N ARG A 180 14.67 -4.41 -12.93
CA ARG A 180 14.63 -3.48 -14.07
C ARG A 180 15.69 -2.40 -13.92
N GLY A 181 15.79 -1.54 -14.92
CA GLY A 181 16.74 -0.43 -14.95
C GLY A 181 16.28 0.80 -14.13
N PRO A 182 17.15 1.82 -14.07
CA PRO A 182 16.84 3.07 -13.34
C PRO A 182 15.72 3.89 -13.97
N ALA A 183 15.41 3.72 -15.27
CA ALA A 183 14.27 4.38 -15.92
C ALA A 183 12.93 3.86 -15.43
N GLU A 184 12.85 2.58 -15.03
CA GLU A 184 11.64 1.94 -14.51
C GLU A 184 11.49 2.07 -12.98
N ARG A 185 12.24 2.96 -12.34
CA ARG A 185 12.08 3.27 -10.93
C ARG A 185 10.66 3.78 -10.63
N LYS A 186 10.16 3.46 -9.46
CA LYS A 186 8.84 3.89 -8.99
C LYS A 186 8.91 4.86 -7.80
N TYR A 187 10.10 5.25 -7.37
CA TYR A 187 10.24 6.31 -6.38
C TYR A 187 10.18 7.69 -7.06
N HIS A 188 9.58 8.64 -6.38
CA HIS A 188 9.62 10.04 -6.80
C HIS A 188 11.01 10.62 -6.54
N ALA A 189 11.61 11.26 -7.54
CA ALA A 189 12.99 11.75 -7.48
C ALA A 189 13.27 12.60 -6.23
N LYS A 190 12.31 13.44 -5.80
CA LYS A 190 12.41 14.27 -4.59
C LYS A 190 12.58 13.48 -3.28
N GLU A 191 12.04 12.25 -3.21
CA GLU A 191 12.16 11.43 -2.00
C GLU A 191 13.61 10.94 -1.80
N LEU A 192 14.38 10.80 -2.89
CA LEU A 192 15.79 10.42 -2.85
C LEU A 192 16.66 11.38 -2.02
N ARG A 193 16.22 12.65 -1.90
CA ARG A 193 16.95 13.69 -1.14
C ARG A 193 17.20 13.32 0.31
N ALA A 194 16.31 12.52 0.90
CA ALA A 194 16.42 12.09 2.29
C ALA A 194 17.60 11.13 2.57
N ILE A 195 18.13 10.47 1.52
CA ILE A 195 19.22 9.48 1.63
C ILE A 195 20.41 9.83 0.73
N SER A 196 20.33 10.89 -0.04
CA SER A 196 21.26 11.20 -1.12
C SER A 196 22.70 11.42 -0.64
N ALA A 197 22.90 12.06 0.51
CA ALA A 197 24.23 12.28 1.08
C ALA A 197 24.96 10.97 1.50
N ASN A 198 24.22 9.88 1.59
CA ASN A 198 24.76 8.56 1.90
C ASN A 198 24.94 7.69 0.64
N ILE A 199 24.55 8.18 -0.56
CA ILE A 199 24.78 7.46 -1.81
C ILE A 199 26.28 7.41 -2.09
N ASP A 200 26.80 6.19 -2.27
CA ASP A 200 28.17 5.98 -2.70
C ASP A 200 28.27 6.29 -4.20
N HIS A 201 28.79 7.46 -4.53
CA HIS A 201 28.88 7.93 -5.91
C HIS A 201 29.78 7.07 -6.78
N ASN A 202 30.85 6.48 -6.23
CA ASN A 202 31.73 5.58 -6.98
C ASN A 202 31.03 4.27 -7.31
N ASP A 203 30.32 3.68 -6.33
CA ASP A 203 29.49 2.48 -6.56
C ASP A 203 28.38 2.76 -7.58
N LEU A 204 27.71 3.90 -7.47
CA LEU A 204 26.67 4.31 -8.42
C LEU A 204 27.22 4.46 -9.84
N GLN A 205 28.38 5.10 -10.01
CA GLN A 205 29.03 5.25 -11.32
C GLN A 205 29.45 3.90 -11.89
N GLY A 206 30.01 3.02 -11.06
CA GLY A 206 30.35 1.65 -11.44
C GLY A 206 29.12 0.86 -11.87
N GLU A 207 28.01 1.00 -11.17
CA GLU A 207 26.74 0.34 -11.51
C GLU A 207 26.20 0.82 -12.87
N PHE A 208 26.16 2.14 -13.11
CA PHE A 208 25.74 2.66 -14.41
C PHE A 208 26.67 2.22 -15.56
N SER A 209 27.97 2.11 -15.31
CA SER A 209 28.92 1.56 -16.29
C SER A 209 28.64 0.08 -16.58
N ARG A 210 28.32 -0.72 -15.55
CA ARG A 210 28.01 -2.15 -15.69
C ARG A 210 26.76 -2.42 -16.52
N ILE A 211 25.72 -1.57 -16.40
CA ILE A 211 24.43 -1.78 -17.08
C ILE A 211 24.31 -1.00 -18.39
N ARG A 212 25.25 -0.15 -18.74
CA ARG A 212 25.23 0.78 -19.88
C ARG A 212 24.68 0.14 -21.16
N SER A 213 25.36 -0.90 -21.65
CA SER A 213 24.99 -1.55 -22.92
C SER A 213 23.59 -2.12 -22.94
N ARG A 214 23.12 -2.57 -21.77
CA ARG A 214 21.74 -3.13 -21.62
C ARG A 214 20.66 -2.03 -21.60
N LEU A 215 20.96 -0.83 -21.15
CA LEU A 215 20.08 0.34 -21.23
C LEU A 215 20.03 0.86 -22.68
N GLU A 216 21.18 1.02 -23.32
CA GLU A 216 21.29 1.46 -24.70
C GLU A 216 20.57 0.53 -25.68
N ALA A 217 20.57 -0.79 -25.41
CA ALA A 217 19.89 -1.79 -26.23
C ALA A 217 18.36 -1.58 -26.34
N VAL A 218 17.75 -0.85 -25.40
CA VAL A 218 16.31 -0.50 -25.40
C VAL A 218 16.08 1.01 -25.58
N GLY A 219 17.09 1.74 -26.09
CA GLY A 219 17.00 3.16 -26.42
C GLY A 219 17.03 4.09 -25.20
N GLN A 220 17.41 3.60 -24.00
CA GLN A 220 17.58 4.43 -22.81
C GLN A 220 18.97 5.08 -22.81
N ASN A 221 19.07 6.31 -22.34
CA ASN A 221 20.33 7.05 -22.24
C ASN A 221 20.89 6.98 -20.81
N PRO A 222 21.98 6.21 -20.57
CA PRO A 222 22.55 6.02 -19.23
C PRO A 222 23.06 7.32 -18.60
N GLU A 223 23.63 8.24 -19.39
CA GLU A 223 24.15 9.51 -18.92
C GLU A 223 23.04 10.41 -18.38
N LEU A 224 21.94 10.53 -19.11
CA LEU A 224 20.79 11.32 -18.67
C LEU A 224 20.19 10.77 -17.38
N LEU A 225 20.03 9.44 -17.28
CA LEU A 225 19.52 8.78 -16.09
C LEU A 225 20.45 8.97 -14.88
N PHE A 226 21.76 8.89 -15.08
CA PHE A 226 22.74 9.15 -14.03
C PHE A 226 22.68 10.61 -13.56
N GLN A 227 22.62 11.57 -14.50
CA GLN A 227 22.49 12.99 -14.18
C GLN A 227 21.21 13.34 -13.44
N GLU A 228 20.10 12.64 -13.71
CA GLU A 228 18.86 12.81 -12.96
C GLU A 228 19.04 12.45 -11.48
N VAL A 229 19.72 11.33 -11.18
CA VAL A 229 20.03 10.94 -9.80
C VAL A 229 20.95 11.97 -9.16
N GLN A 230 22.01 12.39 -9.84
CA GLN A 230 22.96 13.38 -9.31
C GLN A 230 22.29 14.72 -8.97
N ARG A 231 21.41 15.23 -9.84
CA ARG A 231 20.67 16.49 -9.59
C ARG A 231 19.81 16.46 -8.33
N GLU A 232 19.26 15.31 -7.98
CA GLU A 232 18.51 15.18 -6.73
C GLU A 232 19.43 15.01 -5.52
N CYS A 233 20.60 14.40 -5.71
CA CYS A 233 21.64 14.32 -4.68
C CYS A 233 22.17 15.71 -4.28
N GLU A 234 22.35 16.61 -5.22
CA GLU A 234 22.80 17.99 -4.95
C GLU A 234 21.82 18.80 -4.08
N LYS A 235 20.52 18.42 -4.08
CA LYS A 235 19.45 19.03 -3.28
C LYS A 235 19.19 18.29 -1.98
N GLY A 236 20.07 17.34 -1.64
CA GLY A 236 19.87 16.40 -0.56
C GLY A 236 20.04 16.97 0.84
N GLU A 237 19.52 16.22 1.80
CA GLU A 237 19.76 16.49 3.22
C GLU A 237 21.19 16.05 3.59
N PRO A 238 21.83 16.73 4.58
CA PRO A 238 23.15 16.32 5.06
C PRO A 238 23.18 14.89 5.59
N ALA A 239 24.30 14.19 5.40
CA ALA A 239 24.51 12.86 5.95
C ALA A 239 24.38 12.86 7.49
N VAL A 240 23.67 11.87 7.99
CA VAL A 240 23.42 11.72 9.45
C VAL A 240 24.13 10.49 10.04
N SER A 241 24.78 9.71 9.19
CA SER A 241 25.55 8.51 9.56
C SER A 241 26.61 8.20 8.51
N GLN A 242 27.50 7.25 8.81
CA GLN A 242 28.51 6.74 7.87
C GLN A 242 28.00 5.59 6.99
N ALA A 243 26.71 5.27 7.06
CA ALA A 243 26.10 4.24 6.25
C ALA A 243 26.23 4.58 4.75
N ARG A 244 26.49 3.56 3.91
CA ARG A 244 26.57 3.72 2.46
C ARG A 244 25.27 3.22 1.82
N MET A 245 24.76 3.98 0.84
CA MET A 245 23.61 3.59 0.03
C MET A 245 24.07 3.28 -1.39
N GLY A 246 23.77 2.10 -1.88
CA GLY A 246 24.06 1.66 -3.24
C GLY A 246 22.82 1.16 -3.98
N PHE A 247 22.98 0.94 -5.28
CA PHE A 247 21.96 0.38 -6.14
C PHE A 247 22.51 -0.82 -6.91
N ARG A 248 21.63 -1.79 -7.18
CA ARG A 248 21.93 -2.90 -8.07
C ARG A 248 20.73 -3.11 -8.99
N PHE A 249 20.85 -2.58 -10.20
CA PHE A 249 19.83 -2.66 -11.25
C PHE A 249 20.02 -3.90 -12.11
N LEU A 250 19.01 -4.26 -12.89
CA LEU A 250 19.00 -5.45 -13.75
C LEU A 250 19.44 -6.71 -12.99
N ALA A 251 18.90 -6.86 -11.79
CA ALA A 251 19.27 -7.85 -10.81
C ALA A 251 17.98 -8.46 -10.20
N ALA A 252 17.64 -9.68 -10.57
CA ALA A 252 16.46 -10.37 -10.08
C ALA A 252 16.87 -11.39 -9.00
N PRO A 253 16.42 -11.27 -7.74
CA PRO A 253 16.68 -12.27 -6.74
C PRO A 253 16.01 -13.59 -7.11
N ARG A 254 16.72 -14.71 -6.97
CA ARG A 254 16.25 -16.07 -7.26
C ARG A 254 16.13 -16.92 -6.01
N ARG A 255 16.99 -16.69 -5.03
CA ARG A 255 16.99 -17.41 -3.76
C ARG A 255 17.62 -16.54 -2.67
N VAL A 256 17.15 -16.68 -1.44
CA VAL A 256 17.82 -16.16 -0.26
C VAL A 256 18.82 -17.25 0.22
N LEU A 257 20.08 -16.89 0.27
CA LEU A 257 21.14 -17.77 0.76
C LEU A 257 21.23 -17.69 2.27
N THR A 258 21.29 -18.84 2.92
CA THR A 258 21.35 -18.94 4.39
C THR A 258 22.58 -19.69 4.86
N ASP A 259 22.95 -19.45 6.12
CA ASP A 259 23.92 -20.26 6.84
C ASP A 259 23.26 -21.51 7.48
N ALA A 260 24.03 -22.30 8.21
CA ALA A 260 23.55 -23.49 8.90
C ALA A 260 22.50 -23.22 10.00
N GLY A 261 22.43 -21.97 10.49
CA GLY A 261 21.45 -21.49 11.46
C GLY A 261 20.21 -20.89 10.82
N ASN A 262 20.00 -21.07 9.51
CA ASN A 262 18.92 -20.45 8.73
C ASN A 262 18.89 -18.91 8.81
N ARG A 263 20.07 -18.27 8.94
CA ARG A 263 20.21 -16.81 8.87
C ARG A 263 20.68 -16.39 7.49
N VAL A 264 20.21 -15.24 7.04
CA VAL A 264 20.62 -14.66 5.75
C VAL A 264 22.14 -14.46 5.73
N ARG A 265 22.79 -14.92 4.64
CA ARG A 265 24.18 -14.63 4.31
C ARG A 265 24.33 -13.96 2.93
N GLY A 266 23.27 -13.89 2.15
CA GLY A 266 23.27 -13.28 0.82
C GLY A 266 22.03 -13.60 0.01
N LEU A 267 22.08 -13.14 -1.24
CA LEU A 267 21.09 -13.44 -2.28
C LEU A 267 21.78 -14.11 -3.45
N GLU A 268 21.14 -15.11 -4.02
CA GLU A 268 21.44 -15.54 -5.39
C GLU A 268 20.64 -14.65 -6.33
N ILE A 269 21.34 -13.92 -7.20
CA ILE A 269 20.77 -12.98 -8.13
C ILE A 269 21.00 -13.46 -9.56
N GLU A 270 19.98 -13.39 -10.38
CA GLU A 270 20.09 -13.52 -11.82
C GLU A 270 20.20 -12.15 -12.47
N GLU A 271 21.20 -11.98 -13.33
CA GLU A 271 21.26 -10.81 -14.20
C GLU A 271 20.08 -10.80 -15.16
N THR A 272 19.51 -9.61 -15.38
CA THR A 272 18.43 -9.42 -16.34
C THR A 272 18.86 -8.50 -17.47
N ARG A 273 18.17 -8.64 -18.60
CA ARG A 273 18.19 -7.67 -19.69
C ARG A 273 16.81 -7.05 -19.84
N LEU A 274 16.74 -5.90 -20.45
CA LEU A 274 15.49 -5.25 -20.78
C LEU A 274 15.04 -5.69 -22.18
N GLU A 275 13.72 -5.88 -22.31
CA GLU A 275 13.04 -6.09 -23.59
C GLU A 275 11.93 -5.08 -23.73
N ALA A 276 11.99 -4.25 -24.76
CA ALA A 276 10.93 -3.32 -25.11
C ALA A 276 9.85 -4.06 -25.92
N LYS A 277 8.61 -3.96 -25.47
CA LYS A 277 7.45 -4.45 -26.22
C LYS A 277 6.38 -3.36 -26.16
N ASP A 278 6.10 -2.79 -27.33
CA ASP A 278 5.24 -1.61 -27.46
C ASP A 278 5.76 -0.46 -26.57
N GLU A 279 4.92 0.14 -25.74
CA GLU A 279 5.30 1.19 -24.78
C GLU A 279 5.82 0.65 -23.44
N ASN A 280 5.90 -0.67 -23.27
CA ASN A 280 6.29 -1.30 -22.01
C ASN A 280 7.70 -1.89 -22.09
N VAL A 281 8.47 -1.70 -21.02
CA VAL A 281 9.78 -2.33 -20.85
C VAL A 281 9.69 -3.40 -19.77
N SER A 282 10.03 -4.64 -20.13
CA SER A 282 10.06 -5.79 -19.24
C SER A 282 11.48 -6.27 -18.97
N ALA A 283 11.69 -6.94 -17.84
CA ALA A 283 12.97 -7.56 -17.50
C ALA A 283 12.90 -9.05 -17.73
N VAL A 284 13.86 -9.59 -18.48
CA VAL A 284 14.01 -11.00 -18.80
C VAL A 284 15.33 -11.52 -18.25
N GLY A 285 15.32 -12.72 -17.66
CA GLY A 285 16.52 -13.34 -17.11
C GLY A 285 17.52 -13.71 -18.22
N THR A 286 18.80 -13.69 -17.87
CA THR A 286 19.92 -14.03 -18.78
C THR A 286 20.51 -15.40 -18.48
N ASN A 287 20.02 -16.11 -17.45
CA ASN A 287 20.60 -17.32 -16.87
C ASN A 287 22.01 -17.13 -16.26
N GLN A 288 22.47 -15.90 -16.10
CA GLN A 288 23.72 -15.60 -15.41
C GLN A 288 23.41 -15.36 -13.94
N LEU A 289 23.88 -16.26 -13.09
CA LEU A 289 23.68 -16.21 -11.64
C LEU A 289 24.96 -15.75 -10.93
N TYR A 290 24.79 -14.99 -9.85
CA TYR A 290 25.89 -14.62 -8.95
C TYR A 290 25.38 -14.46 -7.53
N GLU A 291 26.28 -14.64 -6.55
CA GLU A 291 25.98 -14.39 -5.14
C GLU A 291 26.21 -12.90 -4.81
N PHE A 292 25.22 -12.31 -4.14
CA PHE A 292 25.28 -10.94 -3.62
C PHE A 292 25.28 -11.03 -2.07
N PRO A 293 26.37 -10.71 -1.39
CA PRO A 293 26.47 -10.83 0.06
C PRO A 293 25.62 -9.77 0.74
N CYS A 294 24.82 -10.19 1.72
CA CYS A 294 24.05 -9.32 2.62
C CYS A 294 23.65 -10.11 3.87
N ASP A 295 23.39 -9.40 4.97
CA ASP A 295 23.02 -10.00 6.25
C ASP A 295 21.52 -9.91 6.54
N SER A 296 20.81 -9.07 5.77
CA SER A 296 19.36 -8.95 5.87
C SER A 296 18.75 -8.61 4.52
N VAL A 297 17.53 -9.06 4.31
CA VAL A 297 16.74 -8.81 3.10
C VAL A 297 15.39 -8.21 3.47
N ILE A 298 15.00 -7.13 2.79
CA ILE A 298 13.68 -6.52 2.95
C ILE A 298 12.97 -6.51 1.60
N PHE A 299 11.85 -7.22 1.48
CA PHE A 299 11.04 -7.22 0.28
C PHE A 299 10.11 -6.00 0.24
N ALA A 300 10.38 -5.06 -0.67
CA ALA A 300 9.59 -3.85 -0.95
C ALA A 300 8.95 -3.94 -2.36
N VAL A 301 8.30 -5.05 -2.65
CA VAL A 301 7.74 -5.42 -3.97
C VAL A 301 6.25 -5.09 -4.12
N GLY A 302 5.72 -4.32 -3.20
CA GLY A 302 4.32 -3.93 -3.11
C GLY A 302 3.47 -4.91 -2.31
N ASP A 303 2.21 -4.56 -2.14
CA ASP A 303 1.23 -5.31 -1.37
C ASP A 303 0.15 -5.91 -2.28
N LYS A 304 -0.66 -6.82 -1.73
CA LYS A 304 -1.87 -7.35 -2.33
C LYS A 304 -3.07 -7.11 -1.41
N VAL A 305 -4.27 -7.28 -1.92
CA VAL A 305 -5.46 -7.26 -1.05
C VAL A 305 -5.45 -8.46 -0.12
N ASP A 306 -6.16 -8.32 1.00
CA ASP A 306 -6.36 -9.43 1.95
C ASP A 306 -7.53 -10.29 1.46
N GLU A 307 -7.21 -11.46 0.93
CA GLU A 307 -8.19 -12.40 0.39
C GLU A 307 -9.11 -12.99 1.48
N SER A 308 -8.67 -12.96 2.75
CA SER A 308 -9.49 -13.41 3.89
C SER A 308 -10.72 -12.51 4.13
N LEU A 309 -10.76 -11.33 3.50
CA LEU A 309 -11.94 -10.46 3.51
C LEU A 309 -13.17 -11.13 2.86
N GLY A 310 -12.96 -12.08 1.93
CA GLY A 310 -14.02 -12.84 1.28
C GLY A 310 -14.60 -12.19 0.01
N LEU A 311 -14.03 -11.07 -0.45
CA LEU A 311 -14.41 -10.48 -1.73
C LEU A 311 -13.74 -11.24 -2.89
N PRO A 312 -14.40 -11.31 -4.06
CA PRO A 312 -13.80 -11.84 -5.27
C PRO A 312 -12.49 -11.13 -5.60
N SER A 313 -11.43 -11.89 -5.84
CA SER A 313 -10.09 -11.34 -6.10
C SER A 313 -9.34 -12.14 -7.14
N ARG A 314 -8.48 -11.45 -7.91
CA ARG A 314 -7.57 -12.05 -8.90
C ARG A 314 -6.26 -11.27 -8.94
N ALA A 315 -5.15 -11.99 -9.02
CA ALA A 315 -3.79 -11.42 -9.11
C ALA A 315 -3.45 -10.42 -7.99
N GLY A 316 -4.04 -10.61 -6.79
CA GLY A 316 -3.80 -9.75 -5.64
C GLY A 316 -4.59 -8.44 -5.62
N LEU A 317 -5.63 -8.33 -6.44
CA LEU A 317 -6.60 -7.22 -6.47
C LEU A 317 -8.02 -7.75 -6.32
N PHE A 318 -8.93 -6.96 -5.77
CA PHE A 318 -10.35 -7.27 -5.86
C PHE A 318 -10.83 -7.05 -7.30
N THR A 319 -11.70 -7.96 -7.77
CA THR A 319 -12.22 -7.89 -9.13
C THR A 319 -13.34 -6.85 -9.22
N THR A 320 -13.31 -6.07 -10.28
CA THR A 320 -14.32 -5.04 -10.56
C THR A 320 -15.03 -5.33 -11.87
N ASN A 321 -16.21 -4.74 -12.05
CA ASN A 321 -17.06 -4.96 -13.22
C ASN A 321 -16.28 -4.70 -14.53
N PRO A 322 -16.18 -5.66 -15.45
CA PRO A 322 -15.47 -5.48 -16.72
C PRO A 322 -16.24 -4.62 -17.74
N VAL A 323 -17.54 -4.41 -17.52
CA VAL A 323 -18.41 -3.68 -18.46
C VAL A 323 -18.44 -2.21 -18.10
N LYS A 324 -17.79 -1.38 -18.92
CA LYS A 324 -17.75 0.07 -18.72
C LYS A 324 -19.14 0.69 -18.78
N SER A 325 -19.43 1.60 -17.85
CA SER A 325 -20.69 2.35 -17.79
C SER A 325 -20.76 3.50 -18.80
N GLY A 326 -19.60 3.94 -19.31
CA GLY A 326 -19.49 5.11 -20.17
C GLY A 326 -19.67 6.46 -19.45
N ARG A 327 -19.70 6.44 -18.12
CA ARG A 327 -19.78 7.65 -17.26
C ARG A 327 -18.40 8.03 -16.74
N GLU A 328 -18.25 9.25 -16.24
CA GLU A 328 -17.04 9.69 -15.54
C GLU A 328 -17.38 10.18 -14.12
N PRO A 329 -16.78 9.62 -13.06
CA PRO A 329 -15.96 8.41 -13.09
C PRO A 329 -16.78 7.18 -13.51
N ASP A 330 -16.12 6.18 -14.13
CA ASP A 330 -16.78 4.97 -14.61
C ASP A 330 -17.22 4.09 -13.42
N ASP A 331 -18.53 3.82 -13.33
CA ASP A 331 -19.12 3.02 -12.25
C ASP A 331 -18.50 1.62 -12.15
N ALA A 332 -18.19 1.03 -13.29
CA ALA A 332 -17.61 -0.32 -13.40
C ALA A 332 -16.28 -0.45 -12.65
N LEU A 333 -15.49 0.63 -12.55
CA LEU A 333 -14.21 0.61 -11.86
C LEU A 333 -14.32 0.41 -10.33
N PHE A 334 -15.49 0.62 -9.76
CA PHE A 334 -15.71 0.57 -8.31
C PHE A 334 -16.66 -0.53 -7.87
N GLN A 335 -17.52 -1.04 -8.77
CA GLN A 335 -18.42 -2.15 -8.48
C GLN A 335 -17.66 -3.46 -8.36
N VAL A 336 -17.82 -4.18 -7.26
CA VAL A 336 -17.24 -5.52 -7.09
C VAL A 336 -17.93 -6.51 -8.02
N PHE A 337 -17.16 -7.38 -8.66
CA PHE A 337 -17.63 -8.36 -9.64
C PHE A 337 -17.16 -9.77 -9.30
N ASP A 338 -18.06 -10.73 -9.30
CA ASP A 338 -17.74 -12.15 -9.11
C ASP A 338 -17.61 -12.85 -10.47
N GLU A 339 -16.38 -13.10 -10.91
CA GLU A 339 -16.07 -13.80 -12.16
C GLU A 339 -16.59 -15.23 -12.20
N ARG A 340 -16.89 -15.85 -11.04
CA ARG A 340 -17.41 -17.22 -10.98
C ARG A 340 -18.88 -17.29 -11.33
N THR A 341 -19.63 -16.25 -11.00
CA THR A 341 -21.08 -16.15 -11.29
C THR A 341 -21.38 -15.24 -12.46
N ASP A 342 -20.35 -14.54 -12.98
CA ASP A 342 -20.44 -13.52 -14.02
C ASP A 342 -21.42 -12.38 -13.64
N GLN A 343 -21.37 -11.96 -12.36
CA GLN A 343 -22.32 -10.98 -11.84
C GLN A 343 -21.64 -9.88 -11.00
N VAL A 344 -22.22 -8.69 -11.08
CA VAL A 344 -21.90 -7.59 -10.16
C VAL A 344 -22.44 -7.94 -8.76
N CYS A 345 -21.61 -7.76 -7.75
CA CYS A 345 -22.04 -7.84 -6.36
C CYS A 345 -22.83 -6.58 -6.01
N GLU A 346 -24.16 -6.67 -6.13
CA GLU A 346 -25.07 -5.52 -5.98
C GLU A 346 -24.86 -4.80 -4.64
N GLY A 347 -24.71 -3.46 -4.69
CA GLY A 347 -24.47 -2.61 -3.53
C GLY A 347 -23.09 -2.75 -2.89
N VAL A 348 -22.13 -3.46 -3.52
CA VAL A 348 -20.78 -3.65 -3.00
C VAL A 348 -19.77 -2.94 -3.87
N PHE A 349 -18.98 -2.06 -3.26
CA PHE A 349 -18.01 -1.22 -3.94
C PHE A 349 -16.62 -1.36 -3.32
N VAL A 350 -15.59 -1.04 -4.11
CA VAL A 350 -14.19 -1.07 -3.68
C VAL A 350 -13.46 0.20 -4.12
N THR A 351 -12.60 0.75 -3.26
CA THR A 351 -11.88 1.99 -3.54
C THR A 351 -10.47 2.03 -2.94
N GLY A 352 -9.67 2.97 -3.39
CA GLY A 352 -8.30 3.18 -2.94
C GLY A 352 -7.38 2.02 -3.29
N TRP A 353 -6.44 1.73 -2.42
CA TRP A 353 -5.48 0.64 -2.65
C TRP A 353 -6.09 -0.76 -2.57
N ALA A 354 -7.31 -0.90 -2.08
CA ALA A 354 -8.07 -2.14 -2.21
C ALA A 354 -8.43 -2.44 -3.68
N ARG A 355 -8.57 -1.39 -4.50
CA ARG A 355 -8.89 -1.49 -5.92
C ARG A 355 -7.65 -1.50 -6.82
N LYS A 356 -6.67 -0.62 -6.56
CA LYS A 356 -5.50 -0.37 -7.43
C LYS A 356 -4.17 -0.86 -6.87
N ALA A 357 -4.16 -1.58 -5.75
CA ALA A 357 -2.95 -1.85 -4.99
C ALA A 357 -2.24 -0.56 -4.53
N SER A 358 -0.98 -0.69 -4.08
CA SER A 358 -0.22 0.44 -3.51
C SER A 358 0.31 1.39 -4.59
N GLU A 359 -0.56 1.97 -5.41
CA GLU A 359 -0.17 2.97 -6.39
C GLU A 359 -0.34 4.39 -5.84
N GLY A 360 0.76 5.15 -5.85
CA GLY A 360 0.80 6.57 -5.52
C GLY A 360 0.74 6.90 -4.04
N LEU A 361 0.62 8.19 -3.74
CA LEU A 361 0.61 8.75 -2.40
C LEU A 361 -0.81 8.89 -1.85
N VAL A 362 -0.91 9.36 -0.59
CA VAL A 362 -2.19 9.61 0.12
C VAL A 362 -3.21 10.38 -0.72
N GLY A 363 -2.78 11.38 -1.49
CA GLY A 363 -3.66 12.19 -2.36
C GLY A 363 -4.35 11.39 -3.46
N ILE A 364 -3.68 10.37 -4.02
CA ILE A 364 -4.28 9.50 -5.05
C ILE A 364 -5.36 8.61 -4.44
N ALA A 365 -5.09 8.04 -3.26
CA ALA A 365 -6.10 7.25 -2.55
C ALA A 365 -7.30 8.09 -2.12
N LYS A 366 -7.07 9.35 -1.69
CA LYS A 366 -8.12 10.33 -1.39
C LYS A 366 -9.02 10.54 -2.61
N ARG A 367 -8.44 10.88 -3.76
CA ARG A 367 -9.18 11.13 -5.00
C ARG A 367 -9.94 9.91 -5.50
N ASP A 368 -9.38 8.72 -5.35
CA ASP A 368 -10.07 7.48 -5.68
C ASP A 368 -11.31 7.27 -4.80
N GLY A 369 -11.24 7.66 -3.52
CA GLY A 369 -12.38 7.67 -2.60
C GLY A 369 -13.44 8.69 -3.00
N GLU A 370 -13.05 9.89 -3.43
CA GLU A 370 -13.96 10.92 -3.94
C GLU A 370 -14.74 10.42 -5.17
N TRP A 371 -14.06 9.82 -6.14
CA TRP A 371 -14.72 9.22 -7.31
C TRP A 371 -15.65 8.05 -6.94
N CYS A 372 -15.23 7.20 -5.99
CA CYS A 372 -16.09 6.14 -5.49
C CYS A 372 -17.37 6.69 -4.86
N ALA A 373 -17.28 7.78 -4.10
CA ALA A 373 -18.44 8.43 -3.49
C ALA A 373 -19.44 8.95 -4.53
N GLU A 374 -18.96 9.50 -5.65
CA GLU A 374 -19.83 9.91 -6.77
C GLU A 374 -20.56 8.70 -7.37
N VAL A 375 -19.84 7.59 -7.57
CA VAL A 375 -20.44 6.34 -8.09
C VAL A 375 -21.49 5.79 -7.13
N VAL A 376 -21.17 5.73 -5.84
CA VAL A 376 -22.11 5.28 -4.79
C VAL A 376 -23.31 6.21 -4.72
N GLY A 377 -23.11 7.54 -4.81
CA GLY A 377 -24.19 8.51 -4.84
C GLY A 377 -25.21 8.25 -5.95
N ARG A 378 -24.72 8.02 -7.18
CA ARG A 378 -25.57 7.64 -8.31
C ARG A 378 -26.32 6.31 -8.10
N TYR A 379 -25.68 5.34 -7.50
CA TYR A 379 -26.31 4.06 -7.13
C TYR A 379 -27.43 4.27 -6.12
N LEU A 380 -27.22 5.12 -5.12
CA LEU A 380 -28.20 5.41 -4.06
C LEU A 380 -29.46 6.11 -4.58
N GLU A 381 -29.41 6.85 -5.69
CA GLU A 381 -30.59 7.48 -6.29
C GLU A 381 -31.72 6.47 -6.61
N GLY A 382 -31.34 5.22 -6.93
CA GLY A 382 -32.28 4.13 -7.21
C GLY A 382 -32.66 3.29 -5.99
N GLN A 383 -32.15 3.60 -4.78
CA GLN A 383 -32.36 2.79 -3.59
C GLN A 383 -33.41 3.39 -2.64
N PRO A 384 -34.14 2.54 -1.87
CA PRO A 384 -35.06 3.03 -0.85
C PRO A 384 -34.28 3.74 0.27
N ARG A 385 -34.85 4.83 0.78
CA ARG A 385 -34.31 5.51 1.97
C ARG A 385 -34.82 4.84 3.25
N LEU A 386 -33.95 4.77 4.25
CA LEU A 386 -34.24 4.21 5.56
C LEU A 386 -34.72 5.31 6.51
N ASP A 387 -35.57 4.93 7.45
CA ASP A 387 -35.98 5.83 8.53
C ASP A 387 -34.97 5.83 9.69
N SER A 388 -35.11 6.78 10.59
CA SER A 388 -34.18 6.94 11.73
C SER A 388 -34.22 5.76 12.72
N ARG A 389 -35.29 4.94 12.73
CA ARG A 389 -35.40 3.75 13.59
C ARG A 389 -34.60 2.59 13.01
N GLU A 390 -34.68 2.40 11.69
CA GLU A 390 -33.88 1.42 10.95
C GLU A 390 -32.40 1.69 11.11
N ILE A 391 -31.96 2.92 10.91
CA ILE A 391 -30.55 3.34 11.09
C ILE A 391 -30.12 3.14 12.55
N SER A 392 -30.96 3.53 13.52
CA SER A 392 -30.67 3.33 14.96
C SER A 392 -30.61 1.86 15.34
N HIS A 393 -31.36 1.00 14.65
CA HIS A 393 -31.27 -0.46 14.85
C HIS A 393 -29.90 -0.98 14.42
N VAL A 394 -29.44 -0.62 13.23
CA VAL A 394 -28.11 -1.00 12.73
C VAL A 394 -26.99 -0.55 13.68
N LEU A 395 -27.04 0.70 14.14
CA LEU A 395 -26.05 1.23 15.08
C LEU A 395 -26.04 0.47 16.42
N ARG A 396 -27.22 0.08 16.96
CA ARG A 396 -27.29 -0.73 18.17
C ARG A 396 -26.74 -2.12 17.98
N THR A 397 -27.06 -2.76 16.86
CA THR A 397 -26.55 -4.10 16.52
C THR A 397 -25.03 -4.10 16.47
N LEU A 398 -24.42 -3.14 15.78
CA LEU A 398 -22.98 -3.01 15.70
C LEU A 398 -22.32 -2.76 17.07
N ARG A 399 -22.92 -1.93 17.94
CA ARG A 399 -22.43 -1.71 19.30
C ARG A 399 -22.47 -2.99 20.14
N GLN A 400 -23.53 -3.79 20.03
CA GLN A 400 -23.62 -5.07 20.74
C GLN A 400 -22.60 -6.08 20.26
N THR A 401 -22.41 -6.20 18.95
CA THR A 401 -21.39 -7.07 18.35
C THR A 401 -19.98 -6.67 18.81
N SER A 402 -19.67 -5.39 18.84
CA SER A 402 -18.42 -4.84 19.34
C SER A 402 -18.18 -5.25 20.80
N THR A 403 -19.16 -5.07 21.68
CA THR A 403 -19.08 -5.44 23.10
C THR A 403 -18.88 -6.94 23.32
N GLN A 404 -19.56 -7.80 22.53
CA GLN A 404 -19.41 -9.27 22.63
C GLN A 404 -18.03 -9.76 22.17
N GLN A 405 -17.37 -9.04 21.29
CA GLN A 405 -16.00 -9.35 20.85
C GLN A 405 -14.92 -8.84 21.83
N GLY A 406 -15.32 -8.27 22.97
CA GLY A 406 -14.39 -7.75 23.97
C GLY A 406 -13.69 -6.45 23.56
N ILE A 407 -14.39 -5.63 22.80
CA ILE A 407 -13.90 -4.40 22.20
C ILE A 407 -14.50 -3.17 22.90
#